data_6edc22877ad547749a6eba4ecfd3e57e
#
_entry.id   6edc22877ad547749a6eba4ecfd3e57e
#
_cell.length_a   1.000
_cell.length_b   1.000
_cell.length_c   1.000
_cell.angle_alpha   90.00
_cell.angle_beta   90.00
_cell.angle_gamma   90.00
#
_symmetry.space_group_name_H-M   'P 1'
#
loop_
_entity.id
_entity.type
_entity.pdbx_description
1 polymer ?
#
loop_
_entity_poly.entity_id
_entity_poly.type
_entity_poly.pdbx_seq_one_letter_code
_entity_poly.pdbx_strand_id
1 'polypeptide(L)'
;MLKKALLLILIFSNTVCFGQWKSFYPEKKQDKKNEYSNKKVEKEDLKYSNLFFNAIKQKSLENYKNAVTLFEKCIQQKPDFIEAYYQISLIKKKLNLIFEAKEYSSKTIEKNSSNIWYLLNHAEILFLNQEFLKAAKIYDQIIQLEPNNEYNYYKLADTYIYGKNYLEAIRVYNMLEEKKGVDKMVSMQKHKLYIQTKNFNKATKTLEKLSESFPEDIEVLQILAEAYILANKQEKALDVFKKISLLDPNNGQVNLTLANFYRDKGELNKSYIELRKSFKSTKINIETKLTILASYLTIINANDTIRNQAFELINILDSLYSDNAELYALWGDMHYAIGEKLKSIQYYKRSIKIKQNIKPVWTQILFIDVEESNYDSLIVYSEKAILYYPTEPLYYYFYGVSNSFFKNHIEAKNSLESGIEYVFDNDALYNEFQTSLADTYNSLSLYQKSDSLYEQALLRNPDNAIVLNNYSYYLSLRKHNLREAEQMSKRCNELEPNNGTYQDTYAWVLYCLEDFDNARLWLEKALKNGGDNSAVIIEHYGDVLFKLGLRKEAINQWIKAKSTGNGSELLDKKIENEKLFE
;
A
#
# COMPACT_ATOMS: atom_id res chain seq x y z
N MET A 1 6.32 -2.72 15.91
CA MET A 1 6.19 -3.11 14.50
C MET A 1 7.42 -2.79 13.63
N LEU A 2 8.18 -1.73 13.88
CA LEU A 2 9.41 -1.40 13.11
C LEU A 2 10.51 -2.49 13.11
N LYS A 3 10.67 -3.26 14.19
CA LYS A 3 11.69 -4.33 14.25
C LYS A 3 11.45 -5.49 13.28
N LYS A 4 10.22 -5.72 12.78
CA LYS A 4 9.90 -6.80 11.82
C LYS A 4 10.02 -6.37 10.36
N ALA A 5 9.87 -5.10 10.04
CA ALA A 5 9.98 -4.60 8.66
C ALA A 5 11.44 -4.47 8.20
N LEU A 6 12.35 -4.14 9.11
CA LEU A 6 13.80 -4.07 8.78
C LEU A 6 14.47 -5.43 8.58
N LEU A 7 13.93 -6.51 9.17
CA LEU A 7 14.48 -7.86 8.98
C LEU A 7 14.21 -8.43 7.59
N LEU A 8 13.19 -7.95 6.87
CA LEU A 8 12.84 -8.41 5.51
C LEU A 8 13.71 -7.78 4.42
N ILE A 9 14.32 -6.62 4.65
CA ILE A 9 15.19 -5.95 3.68
C ILE A 9 16.60 -6.58 3.65
N LEU A 10 17.04 -7.21 4.74
CA LEU A 10 18.35 -7.89 4.83
C LEU A 10 18.40 -9.28 4.17
N ILE A 11 17.26 -9.86 3.78
CA ILE A 11 17.20 -11.23 3.22
C ILE A 11 17.24 -11.25 1.68
N PHE A 12 16.98 -10.14 0.99
CA PHE A 12 16.87 -10.11 -0.47
C PHE A 12 18.07 -9.52 -1.23
N SER A 13 19.20 -9.21 -0.57
CA SER A 13 20.42 -8.74 -1.27
C SER A 13 21.50 -9.82 -1.48
N ASN A 14 21.12 -11.10 -1.48
CA ASN A 14 22.01 -12.21 -1.85
C ASN A 14 22.07 -12.48 -3.37
N THR A 15 21.84 -11.49 -4.22
CA THR A 15 22.26 -11.59 -5.61
C THR A 15 23.73 -11.20 -5.67
N VAL A 16 24.55 -12.23 -5.69
CA VAL A 16 25.99 -12.16 -6.04
C VAL A 16 26.10 -11.35 -7.34
N CYS A 17 26.68 -10.16 -7.26
CA CYS A 17 27.14 -9.42 -8.42
C CYS A 17 28.29 -10.21 -9.09
N PHE A 18 27.95 -11.20 -9.89
CA PHE A 18 28.80 -11.74 -10.95
C PHE A 18 28.66 -10.80 -12.15
N GLY A 19 29.48 -9.78 -12.20
CA GLY A 19 29.48 -8.92 -13.35
C GLY A 19 30.56 -7.85 -13.26
N GLN A 20 31.56 -8.03 -14.08
CA GLN A 20 32.60 -7.07 -14.45
C GLN A 20 33.86 -7.01 -13.58
N TRP A 21 34.60 -8.09 -13.58
CA TRP A 21 36.05 -8.00 -13.41
C TRP A 21 36.72 -7.95 -14.80
N LYS A 22 36.85 -6.78 -15.38
CA LYS A 22 37.80 -6.58 -16.48
C LYS A 22 39.21 -6.79 -15.90
N SER A 23 39.92 -7.72 -16.52
CA SER A 23 41.32 -8.05 -16.19
C SER A 23 42.18 -6.79 -16.21
N PHE A 24 42.60 -6.34 -15.03
CA PHE A 24 43.72 -5.42 -14.91
C PHE A 24 45.02 -6.25 -14.88
N TYR A 25 45.55 -6.54 -16.04
CA TYR A 25 46.95 -6.92 -16.18
C TYR A 25 47.73 -5.66 -16.53
N PRO A 26 48.71 -5.21 -15.69
CA PRO A 26 49.61 -4.17 -16.11
C PRO A 26 50.56 -4.74 -17.18
N GLU A 27 50.54 -4.13 -18.36
CA GLU A 27 51.61 -4.37 -19.35
C GLU A 27 52.94 -3.97 -18.74
N LYS A 28 53.78 -4.96 -18.40
CA LYS A 28 55.18 -4.71 -18.06
C LYS A 28 55.95 -4.42 -19.33
N LYS A 29 56.45 -3.18 -19.46
CA LYS A 29 57.51 -2.87 -20.39
C LYS A 29 58.71 -3.81 -20.15
N GLN A 30 59.00 -4.65 -21.14
CA GLN A 30 60.25 -5.43 -21.19
C GLN A 30 61.39 -4.50 -21.52
N ASP A 31 62.33 -4.33 -20.58
CA ASP A 31 63.68 -3.96 -20.85
C ASP A 31 64.60 -4.76 -19.92
N LYS A 32 65.03 -5.92 -20.40
CA LYS A 32 66.30 -6.51 -20.06
C LYS A 32 66.73 -7.46 -21.20
N LYS A 33 67.68 -7.03 -21.97
CA LYS A 33 68.46 -7.92 -22.84
C LYS A 33 69.08 -9.03 -21.99
N ASN A 34 68.58 -10.25 -22.12
CA ASN A 34 69.30 -11.42 -21.62
C ASN A 34 70.29 -11.90 -22.65
N GLU A 35 71.57 -11.84 -22.29
CA GLU A 35 72.60 -12.57 -22.95
C GLU A 35 72.33 -14.07 -22.93
N TYR A 36 71.93 -14.64 -24.06
CA TYR A 36 71.86 -16.08 -24.24
C TYR A 36 73.26 -16.65 -24.34
N SER A 37 73.76 -17.26 -23.27
CA SER A 37 74.91 -18.13 -23.33
C SER A 37 74.62 -19.32 -24.26
N ASN A 38 75.41 -19.52 -25.32
CA ASN A 38 75.33 -20.67 -26.19
C ASN A 38 75.67 -21.96 -25.42
N LYS A 39 74.70 -22.54 -24.72
CA LYS A 39 74.81 -23.94 -24.31
C LYS A 39 74.44 -24.81 -25.52
N LYS A 40 75.29 -25.75 -25.91
CA LYS A 40 75.06 -26.81 -26.88
C LYS A 40 73.73 -27.51 -26.47
N VAL A 41 72.67 -27.30 -27.23
CA VAL A 41 71.35 -27.98 -27.02
C VAL A 41 71.54 -29.44 -27.41
N GLU A 42 71.49 -30.36 -26.47
CA GLU A 42 71.58 -31.80 -26.72
C GLU A 42 70.36 -32.25 -27.57
N LYS A 43 70.60 -33.26 -28.46
CA LYS A 43 69.55 -33.78 -29.36
C LYS A 43 68.26 -34.26 -28.64
N GLU A 44 68.36 -34.67 -27.40
CA GLU A 44 67.23 -35.04 -26.55
C GLU A 44 66.40 -33.84 -26.11
N ASP A 45 67.02 -32.70 -25.83
CA ASP A 45 66.30 -31.47 -25.45
C ASP A 45 65.50 -30.93 -26.63
N LEU A 46 65.92 -31.12 -27.86
CA LEU A 46 65.11 -30.75 -29.04
C LEU A 46 63.88 -31.59 -29.24
N LYS A 47 63.92 -32.86 -28.84
CA LYS A 47 62.80 -33.80 -29.07
C LYS A 47 61.56 -33.51 -28.18
N TYR A 48 61.75 -33.34 -26.87
CA TYR A 48 60.59 -33.00 -25.98
C TYR A 48 60.16 -31.56 -26.15
N SER A 49 61.04 -30.63 -26.52
CA SER A 49 60.70 -29.24 -26.86
C SER A 49 59.75 -29.18 -28.05
N ASN A 50 59.95 -29.94 -29.12
CA ASN A 50 59.09 -30.03 -30.26
C ASN A 50 57.71 -30.60 -29.87
N LEU A 51 57.69 -31.62 -29.01
CA LEU A 51 56.40 -32.15 -28.46
C LEU A 51 55.65 -31.11 -27.65
N PHE A 52 56.36 -30.34 -26.80
CA PHE A 52 55.77 -29.30 -25.98
C PHE A 52 55.18 -28.17 -26.83
N PHE A 53 55.90 -27.66 -27.83
CA PHE A 53 55.38 -26.61 -28.72
C PHE A 53 54.20 -27.09 -29.55
N ASN A 54 54.18 -28.35 -29.98
CA ASN A 54 53.03 -28.94 -30.66
C ASN A 54 51.82 -29.06 -29.68
N ALA A 55 52.05 -29.43 -28.41
CA ALA A 55 51.02 -29.47 -27.39
C ALA A 55 50.44 -28.07 -27.12
N ILE A 56 51.29 -27.03 -27.02
CA ILE A 56 50.86 -25.63 -26.89
C ILE A 56 50.01 -25.21 -28.11
N LYS A 57 50.43 -25.57 -29.33
CA LYS A 57 49.65 -25.31 -30.56
C LYS A 57 48.26 -25.98 -30.48
N GLN A 58 48.20 -27.27 -30.09
CA GLN A 58 46.90 -27.98 -29.92
C GLN A 58 46.06 -27.33 -28.85
N LYS A 59 46.63 -26.91 -27.71
CA LYS A 59 45.93 -26.15 -26.67
C LYS A 59 45.33 -24.85 -27.20
N SER A 60 46.12 -24.09 -28.01
CA SER A 60 45.66 -22.84 -28.61
C SER A 60 44.54 -23.02 -29.65
N LEU A 61 44.49 -24.19 -30.29
CA LEU A 61 43.41 -24.63 -31.18
C LEU A 61 42.26 -25.29 -30.44
N GLU A 62 42.25 -25.26 -29.12
CA GLU A 62 41.27 -25.87 -28.23
C GLU A 62 41.15 -27.41 -28.33
N ASN A 63 42.09 -28.07 -29.03
CA ASN A 63 42.17 -29.52 -29.10
C ASN A 63 42.75 -30.10 -27.80
N TYR A 64 42.04 -29.89 -26.69
CA TYR A 64 42.52 -30.18 -25.33
C TYR A 64 42.93 -31.66 -25.14
N LYS A 65 42.19 -32.61 -25.72
CA LYS A 65 42.52 -34.05 -25.64
C LYS A 65 43.91 -34.33 -26.24
N ASN A 66 44.16 -33.85 -27.48
CA ASN A 66 45.44 -34.03 -28.13
C ASN A 66 46.56 -33.26 -27.43
N ALA A 67 46.28 -32.05 -26.91
CA ALA A 67 47.22 -31.27 -26.15
C ALA A 67 47.72 -32.02 -24.90
N VAL A 68 46.76 -32.59 -24.12
CA VAL A 68 47.08 -33.38 -22.91
C VAL A 68 47.94 -34.58 -23.26
N THR A 69 47.57 -35.37 -24.28
CA THR A 69 48.33 -36.54 -24.73
C THR A 69 49.78 -36.17 -25.12
N LEU A 70 49.99 -35.03 -25.79
CA LEU A 70 51.32 -34.56 -26.15
C LEU A 70 52.11 -34.06 -24.93
N PHE A 71 51.48 -33.37 -23.99
CA PHE A 71 52.12 -33.00 -22.73
C PHE A 71 52.49 -34.22 -21.88
N GLU A 72 51.65 -35.25 -21.83
CA GLU A 72 51.96 -36.51 -21.16
C GLU A 72 53.16 -37.22 -21.78
N LYS A 73 53.29 -37.22 -23.12
CA LYS A 73 54.49 -37.71 -23.79
C LYS A 73 55.74 -36.90 -23.44
N CYS A 74 55.63 -35.58 -23.23
CA CYS A 74 56.73 -34.76 -22.72
C CYS A 74 57.14 -35.21 -21.31
N ILE A 75 56.19 -35.48 -20.44
CA ILE A 75 56.43 -35.97 -19.07
C ILE A 75 57.06 -37.37 -19.07
N GLN A 76 56.63 -38.28 -19.95
CA GLN A 76 57.24 -39.61 -20.11
C GLN A 76 58.72 -39.52 -20.53
N GLN A 77 59.06 -38.56 -21.42
CA GLN A 77 60.43 -38.37 -21.85
C GLN A 77 61.33 -37.61 -20.84
N LYS A 78 60.71 -36.65 -20.13
CA LYS A 78 61.34 -35.84 -19.09
C LYS A 78 60.40 -35.68 -17.87
N PRO A 79 60.48 -36.60 -16.90
CA PRO A 79 59.59 -36.58 -15.71
C PRO A 79 59.70 -35.31 -14.87
N ASP A 80 60.77 -34.55 -15.00
CA ASP A 80 60.97 -33.29 -14.28
C ASP A 80 60.58 -32.04 -15.09
N PHE A 81 59.86 -32.20 -16.21
CA PHE A 81 59.43 -31.09 -17.05
C PHE A 81 58.17 -30.44 -16.46
N ILE A 82 58.37 -29.55 -15.51
CA ILE A 82 57.32 -28.92 -14.68
C ILE A 82 56.27 -28.19 -15.51
N GLU A 83 56.71 -27.53 -16.60
CA GLU A 83 55.87 -26.76 -17.50
C GLU A 83 54.75 -27.62 -18.12
N ALA A 84 55.04 -28.88 -18.45
CA ALA A 84 54.05 -29.81 -18.98
C ALA A 84 52.95 -30.14 -17.93
N TYR A 85 53.35 -30.41 -16.69
CA TYR A 85 52.37 -30.59 -15.58
C TYR A 85 51.49 -29.36 -15.39
N TYR A 86 52.09 -28.18 -15.42
CA TYR A 86 51.39 -26.92 -15.31
C TYR A 86 50.35 -26.74 -16.42
N GLN A 87 50.75 -26.96 -17.69
CA GLN A 87 49.84 -26.83 -18.82
C GLN A 87 48.70 -27.83 -18.76
N ILE A 88 48.93 -29.08 -18.37
CA ILE A 88 47.87 -30.09 -18.18
C ILE A 88 46.90 -29.64 -17.07
N SER A 89 47.43 -29.14 -15.95
CA SER A 89 46.59 -28.68 -14.84
C SER A 89 45.67 -27.53 -15.24
N LEU A 90 46.15 -26.58 -16.08
CA LEU A 90 45.34 -25.49 -16.64
C LEU A 90 44.25 -26.02 -17.56
N ILE A 91 44.57 -26.99 -18.44
CA ILE A 91 43.57 -27.60 -19.35
C ILE A 91 42.51 -28.33 -18.54
N LYS A 92 42.91 -29.17 -17.57
CA LYS A 92 42.01 -29.93 -16.74
C LYS A 92 41.08 -29.00 -15.93
N LYS A 93 41.61 -27.90 -15.38
CA LYS A 93 40.84 -26.86 -14.73
C LYS A 93 39.82 -26.25 -15.67
N LYS A 94 40.22 -25.87 -16.90
CA LYS A 94 39.30 -25.30 -17.90
C LYS A 94 38.20 -26.28 -18.30
N LEU A 95 38.50 -27.56 -18.33
CA LEU A 95 37.52 -28.64 -18.61
C LEU A 95 36.68 -29.01 -17.38
N ASN A 96 36.79 -28.30 -16.27
CA ASN A 96 36.15 -28.60 -14.98
C ASN A 96 36.47 -29.99 -14.40
N LEU A 97 37.58 -30.57 -14.79
CA LEU A 97 38.09 -31.83 -14.25
C LEU A 97 39.00 -31.52 -13.04
N ILE A 98 38.38 -31.00 -11.97
CA ILE A 98 39.08 -30.35 -10.85
C ILE A 98 39.97 -31.33 -10.08
N PHE A 99 39.53 -32.57 -9.88
CA PHE A 99 40.31 -33.59 -9.19
C PHE A 99 41.62 -33.90 -9.95
N GLU A 100 41.52 -34.14 -11.27
CA GLU A 100 42.69 -34.39 -12.12
C GLU A 100 43.60 -33.15 -12.20
N ALA A 101 42.99 -31.95 -12.30
CA ALA A 101 43.75 -30.69 -12.30
C ALA A 101 44.59 -30.56 -11.02
N LYS A 102 44.05 -30.96 -9.87
CA LYS A 102 44.75 -30.93 -8.59
C LYS A 102 45.96 -31.87 -8.57
N GLU A 103 45.82 -33.10 -9.08
CA GLU A 103 46.96 -34.04 -9.15
C GLU A 103 48.14 -33.45 -9.93
N TYR A 104 47.89 -32.87 -11.11
CA TYR A 104 48.93 -32.26 -11.93
C TYR A 104 49.49 -30.97 -11.32
N SER A 105 48.63 -30.12 -10.72
CA SER A 105 49.09 -28.88 -10.08
C SER A 105 49.89 -29.12 -8.81
N SER A 106 49.59 -30.18 -8.03
CA SER A 106 50.39 -30.57 -6.85
C SER A 106 51.84 -30.87 -7.24
N LYS A 107 52.02 -31.62 -8.34
CA LYS A 107 53.36 -31.92 -8.85
C LYS A 107 54.17 -30.68 -9.28
N THR A 108 53.50 -29.60 -9.72
CA THR A 108 54.19 -28.35 -10.07
C THR A 108 54.76 -27.65 -8.84
N ILE A 109 54.00 -27.60 -7.73
CA ILE A 109 54.48 -26.94 -6.50
C ILE A 109 55.46 -27.79 -5.69
N GLU A 110 55.35 -29.14 -5.75
CA GLU A 110 56.36 -30.05 -5.17
C GLU A 110 57.75 -29.82 -5.78
N LYS A 111 57.78 -29.57 -7.10
CA LYS A 111 59.04 -29.38 -7.83
C LYS A 111 59.55 -27.92 -7.82
N ASN A 112 58.64 -26.96 -7.72
CA ASN A 112 58.98 -25.53 -7.64
C ASN A 112 57.93 -24.79 -6.78
N SER A 113 58.22 -24.68 -5.51
CA SER A 113 57.35 -24.10 -4.49
C SER A 113 57.39 -22.55 -4.41
N SER A 114 58.23 -21.90 -5.24
CA SER A 114 58.38 -20.43 -5.23
C SER A 114 57.85 -19.76 -6.50
N ASN A 115 57.45 -20.54 -7.49
CA ASN A 115 56.87 -19.98 -8.72
C ASN A 115 55.41 -19.52 -8.48
N ILE A 116 55.21 -18.21 -8.54
CA ILE A 116 53.91 -17.59 -8.25
C ILE A 116 52.79 -18.10 -9.16
N TRP A 117 53.06 -18.33 -10.43
CA TRP A 117 52.09 -18.84 -11.40
C TRP A 117 51.62 -20.26 -11.05
N TYR A 118 52.53 -21.11 -10.58
CA TYR A 118 52.19 -22.46 -10.14
C TYR A 118 51.39 -22.43 -8.85
N LEU A 119 51.79 -21.58 -7.89
CA LEU A 119 51.09 -21.38 -6.64
C LEU A 119 49.69 -20.84 -6.87
N LEU A 120 49.52 -19.79 -7.70
CA LEU A 120 48.19 -19.22 -8.02
C LEU A 120 47.27 -20.28 -8.64
N ASN A 121 47.75 -21.01 -9.64
CA ASN A 121 46.97 -22.03 -10.28
C ASN A 121 46.56 -23.15 -9.30
N HIS A 122 47.49 -23.59 -8.44
CA HIS A 122 47.19 -24.63 -7.43
C HIS A 122 46.21 -24.12 -6.38
N ALA A 123 46.36 -22.90 -5.90
CA ALA A 123 45.44 -22.28 -4.96
C ALA A 123 44.00 -22.18 -5.52
N GLU A 124 43.89 -21.75 -6.80
CA GLU A 124 42.58 -21.69 -7.48
C GLU A 124 41.94 -23.09 -7.64
N ILE A 125 42.73 -24.11 -7.98
CA ILE A 125 42.26 -25.47 -8.11
C ILE A 125 41.80 -26.01 -6.75
N LEU A 126 42.58 -25.77 -5.68
CA LEU A 126 42.16 -26.13 -4.32
C LEU A 126 40.90 -25.43 -3.89
N PHE A 127 40.74 -24.14 -4.25
CA PHE A 127 39.48 -23.38 -4.00
C PHE A 127 38.32 -24.00 -4.73
N LEU A 128 38.46 -24.33 -6.03
CA LEU A 128 37.40 -25.00 -6.80
C LEU A 128 37.09 -26.39 -6.27
N ASN A 129 38.06 -27.07 -5.69
CA ASN A 129 37.88 -28.37 -5.01
C ASN A 129 37.37 -28.23 -3.58
N GLN A 130 36.96 -27.04 -3.15
CA GLN A 130 36.44 -26.71 -1.82
C GLN A 130 37.43 -26.99 -0.65
N GLU A 131 38.71 -27.13 -0.96
CA GLU A 131 39.78 -27.31 0.04
C GLU A 131 40.30 -25.93 0.52
N PHE A 132 39.35 -25.12 1.04
CA PHE A 132 39.59 -23.69 1.32
C PHE A 132 40.78 -23.45 2.27
N LEU A 133 40.95 -24.26 3.32
CA LEU A 133 42.07 -24.08 4.25
C LEU A 133 43.44 -24.35 3.60
N LYS A 134 43.51 -25.30 2.65
CA LYS A 134 44.75 -25.55 1.90
C LYS A 134 44.99 -24.43 0.89
N ALA A 135 43.97 -23.98 0.18
CA ALA A 135 44.04 -22.84 -0.73
C ALA A 135 44.53 -21.59 0.00
N ALA A 136 43.97 -21.30 1.19
CA ALA A 136 44.39 -20.16 2.01
C ALA A 136 45.87 -20.20 2.39
N LYS A 137 46.43 -21.37 2.77
CA LYS A 137 47.85 -21.53 3.07
C LYS A 137 48.73 -21.18 1.83
N ILE A 138 48.31 -21.56 0.64
CA ILE A 138 49.02 -21.21 -0.59
C ILE A 138 48.92 -19.71 -0.88
N TYR A 139 47.75 -19.07 -0.68
CA TYR A 139 47.63 -17.62 -0.83
C TYR A 139 48.47 -16.86 0.20
N ASP A 140 48.54 -17.32 1.47
CA ASP A 140 49.46 -16.75 2.46
C ASP A 140 50.91 -16.78 1.99
N GLN A 141 51.37 -17.92 1.40
CA GLN A 141 52.69 -18.04 0.80
C GLN A 141 52.88 -17.06 -0.37
N ILE A 142 51.91 -16.91 -1.26
CA ILE A 142 51.95 -15.96 -2.38
C ILE A 142 52.09 -14.52 -1.86
N ILE A 143 51.36 -14.14 -0.80
CA ILE A 143 51.46 -12.83 -0.17
C ILE A 143 52.84 -12.56 0.42
N GLN A 144 53.52 -13.59 0.96
CA GLN A 144 54.89 -13.46 1.42
C GLN A 144 55.86 -13.19 0.27
N LEU A 145 55.63 -13.78 -0.91
CA LEU A 145 56.46 -13.57 -2.10
C LEU A 145 56.13 -12.24 -2.80
N GLU A 146 54.86 -11.84 -2.84
CA GLU A 146 54.40 -10.57 -3.45
C GLU A 146 53.57 -9.74 -2.45
N PRO A 147 54.20 -9.16 -1.42
CA PRO A 147 53.45 -8.49 -0.34
C PRO A 147 52.72 -7.22 -0.78
N ASN A 148 53.07 -6.64 -1.91
CA ASN A 148 52.45 -5.41 -2.41
C ASN A 148 51.33 -5.65 -3.44
N ASN A 149 51.03 -6.90 -3.74
CA ASN A 149 49.98 -7.24 -4.67
C ASN A 149 48.64 -7.41 -3.92
N GLU A 150 47.80 -6.36 -3.91
CA GLU A 150 46.50 -6.33 -3.21
C GLU A 150 45.59 -7.46 -3.65
N TYR A 151 45.63 -7.86 -4.91
CA TYR A 151 44.81 -8.93 -5.46
C TYR A 151 44.92 -10.23 -4.66
N ASN A 152 46.13 -10.56 -4.20
CA ASN A 152 46.37 -11.77 -3.44
C ASN A 152 45.70 -11.74 -2.06
N TYR A 153 45.58 -10.55 -1.42
CA TYR A 153 44.85 -10.38 -0.16
C TYR A 153 43.35 -10.57 -0.35
N TYR A 154 42.78 -10.03 -1.43
CA TYR A 154 41.36 -10.26 -1.72
C TYR A 154 41.07 -11.74 -1.96
N LYS A 155 41.92 -12.44 -2.72
CA LYS A 155 41.79 -13.88 -2.96
C LYS A 155 41.91 -14.69 -1.68
N LEU A 156 42.82 -14.34 -0.79
CA LEU A 156 42.94 -14.99 0.52
C LEU A 156 41.70 -14.73 1.38
N ALA A 157 41.21 -13.49 1.45
CA ALA A 157 40.01 -13.14 2.21
C ALA A 157 38.77 -13.88 1.68
N ASP A 158 38.57 -13.89 0.35
CA ASP A 158 37.49 -14.63 -0.30
C ASP A 158 37.57 -16.12 0.04
N THR A 159 38.79 -16.70 -0.01
CA THR A 159 39.00 -18.10 0.32
C THR A 159 38.57 -18.41 1.75
N TYR A 160 38.89 -17.55 2.70
CA TYR A 160 38.42 -17.69 4.08
C TYR A 160 36.90 -17.48 4.22
N ILE A 161 36.29 -16.55 3.46
CA ILE A 161 34.87 -16.31 3.46
C ILE A 161 34.09 -17.56 2.99
N TYR A 162 34.49 -18.13 1.85
CA TYR A 162 33.91 -19.37 1.32
C TYR A 162 34.10 -20.56 2.27
N GLY A 163 35.25 -20.62 2.94
CA GLY A 163 35.54 -21.58 4.00
C GLY A 163 34.84 -21.29 5.33
N LYS A 164 33.98 -20.24 5.40
CA LYS A 164 33.27 -19.75 6.62
C LYS A 164 34.22 -19.37 7.77
N ASN A 165 35.50 -19.11 7.48
CA ASN A 165 36.47 -18.65 8.46
C ASN A 165 36.50 -17.12 8.52
N TYR A 166 35.40 -16.52 8.91
CA TYR A 166 35.16 -15.08 8.84
C TYR A 166 36.19 -14.24 9.64
N LEU A 167 36.68 -14.74 10.77
CA LEU A 167 37.65 -14.04 11.60
C LEU A 167 39.00 -13.94 10.89
N GLU A 168 39.43 -14.98 10.15
CA GLU A 168 40.66 -14.95 9.36
C GLU A 168 40.51 -14.00 8.15
N ALA A 169 39.34 -13.98 7.49
CA ALA A 169 39.07 -13.02 6.44
C ALA A 169 39.21 -11.56 6.95
N ILE A 170 38.66 -11.27 8.15
CA ILE A 170 38.80 -9.97 8.80
C ILE A 170 40.29 -9.66 9.09
N ARG A 171 41.06 -10.64 9.56
CA ARG A 171 42.50 -10.47 9.78
C ARG A 171 43.23 -10.05 8.48
N VAL A 172 42.93 -10.72 7.37
CA VAL A 172 43.49 -10.39 6.06
C VAL A 172 43.12 -8.96 5.62
N TYR A 173 41.87 -8.57 5.78
CA TYR A 173 41.43 -7.21 5.48
C TYR A 173 42.08 -6.15 6.39
N ASN A 174 42.35 -6.47 7.67
CA ASN A 174 43.14 -5.58 8.55
C ASN A 174 44.56 -5.40 8.04
N MET A 175 45.23 -6.50 7.62
CA MET A 175 46.56 -6.42 7.02
C MET A 175 46.59 -5.53 5.76
N LEU A 176 45.54 -5.58 4.95
CA LEU A 176 45.42 -4.74 3.76
C LEU A 176 45.22 -3.27 4.12
N GLU A 177 44.35 -2.96 5.12
CA GLU A 177 44.14 -1.58 5.59
C GLU A 177 45.37 -0.99 6.31
N GLU A 178 46.19 -1.80 7.00
CA GLU A 178 47.45 -1.36 7.61
C GLU A 178 48.45 -0.88 6.56
N LYS A 179 48.41 -1.48 5.37
CA LYS A 179 49.29 -1.11 4.26
C LYS A 179 48.81 0.07 3.43
N LYS A 180 47.50 0.13 3.18
CA LYS A 180 46.90 1.05 2.22
C LYS A 180 46.16 2.22 2.87
N GLY A 181 45.85 2.11 4.16
CA GLY A 181 44.92 2.98 4.84
C GLY A 181 43.48 2.48 4.72
N VAL A 182 42.52 3.29 5.19
CA VAL A 182 41.11 2.96 5.16
C VAL A 182 40.59 2.92 3.73
N ASP A 183 40.09 1.77 3.33
CA ASP A 183 39.48 1.53 2.02
C ASP A 183 37.99 1.26 2.18
N LYS A 184 37.14 1.93 1.38
CA LYS A 184 35.70 1.82 1.47
C LYS A 184 35.23 0.38 1.26
N MET A 185 35.73 -0.30 0.22
CA MET A 185 35.30 -1.66 -0.11
C MET A 185 35.70 -2.65 0.98
N VAL A 186 36.95 -2.56 1.46
CA VAL A 186 37.48 -3.42 2.53
C VAL A 186 36.73 -3.22 3.82
N SER A 187 36.51 -1.96 4.24
CA SER A 187 35.76 -1.65 5.46
C SER A 187 34.31 -2.11 5.41
N MET A 188 33.64 -2.01 4.25
CA MET A 188 32.31 -2.51 4.05
C MET A 188 32.23 -4.06 4.13
N GLN A 189 33.23 -4.77 3.58
CA GLN A 189 33.31 -6.21 3.73
C GLN A 189 33.56 -6.62 5.18
N LYS A 190 34.47 -5.95 5.89
CA LYS A 190 34.69 -6.17 7.32
C LYS A 190 33.44 -5.95 8.14
N HIS A 191 32.68 -4.89 7.86
CA HIS A 191 31.39 -4.63 8.49
C HIS A 191 30.45 -5.83 8.33
N LYS A 192 30.25 -6.32 7.09
CA LYS A 192 29.41 -7.49 6.80
C LYS A 192 29.88 -8.74 7.55
N LEU A 193 31.19 -8.99 7.59
CA LEU A 193 31.74 -10.14 8.31
C LEU A 193 31.58 -10.04 9.83
N TYR A 194 31.68 -8.82 10.41
CA TYR A 194 31.38 -8.60 11.83
C TYR A 194 29.91 -8.83 12.15
N ILE A 195 28.98 -8.48 11.24
CA ILE A 195 27.55 -8.82 11.39
C ILE A 195 27.36 -10.35 11.36
N GLN A 196 27.98 -11.06 10.41
CA GLN A 196 27.92 -12.53 10.30
C GLN A 196 28.43 -13.23 11.57
N THR A 197 29.47 -12.68 12.19
CA THR A 197 30.03 -13.20 13.46
C THR A 197 29.33 -12.65 14.70
N LYS A 198 28.20 -11.93 14.54
CA LYS A 198 27.42 -11.29 15.62
C LYS A 198 28.21 -10.28 16.46
N ASN A 199 29.30 -9.74 15.92
CA ASN A 199 30.13 -8.76 16.61
C ASN A 199 29.72 -7.32 16.25
N PHE A 200 28.50 -6.94 16.63
CA PHE A 200 27.87 -5.67 16.27
C PHE A 200 28.70 -4.44 16.69
N ASN A 201 29.38 -4.51 17.82
CA ASN A 201 30.24 -3.41 18.28
C ASN A 201 31.41 -3.14 17.33
N LYS A 202 32.08 -4.19 16.86
CA LYS A 202 33.19 -4.03 15.90
C LYS A 202 32.66 -3.63 14.52
N ALA A 203 31.50 -4.15 14.11
CA ALA A 203 30.82 -3.74 12.89
C ALA A 203 30.57 -2.22 12.86
N THR A 204 30.01 -1.67 13.95
CA THR A 204 29.74 -0.24 14.08
C THR A 204 31.03 0.59 14.11
N LYS A 205 32.05 0.16 14.90
CA LYS A 205 33.36 0.85 14.93
C LYS A 205 34.06 0.90 13.56
N THR A 206 33.91 -0.13 12.77
CA THR A 206 34.45 -0.14 11.39
C THR A 206 33.82 0.95 10.54
N LEU A 207 32.48 1.13 10.64
CA LEU A 207 31.77 2.19 9.93
C LEU A 207 32.05 3.59 10.50
N GLU A 208 32.22 3.73 11.84
CA GLU A 208 32.65 4.98 12.46
C GLU A 208 33.97 5.44 11.85
N LYS A 209 34.99 4.55 11.82
CA LYS A 209 36.29 4.85 11.22
C LYS A 209 36.19 5.14 9.70
N LEU A 210 35.34 4.41 8.99
CA LEU A 210 35.09 4.65 7.57
C LEU A 210 34.46 6.02 7.33
N SER A 211 33.48 6.43 8.16
CA SER A 211 32.81 7.74 8.06
C SER A 211 33.71 8.93 8.41
N GLU A 212 34.76 8.70 9.24
CA GLU A 212 35.79 9.71 9.52
C GLU A 212 36.67 9.93 8.28
N SER A 213 36.98 8.86 7.52
CA SER A 213 37.80 8.93 6.30
C SER A 213 36.99 9.42 5.08
N PHE A 214 35.68 9.19 5.07
CA PHE A 214 34.75 9.58 4.01
C PHE A 214 33.55 10.34 4.57
N PRO A 215 33.75 11.56 5.09
CA PRO A 215 32.73 12.26 5.88
C PRO A 215 31.53 12.76 5.09
N GLU A 216 31.61 12.82 3.76
CA GLU A 216 30.54 13.29 2.87
C GLU A 216 29.91 12.14 2.06
N ASP A 217 30.38 10.91 2.27
CA ASP A 217 29.82 9.74 1.57
C ASP A 217 28.47 9.33 2.19
N ILE A 218 27.40 9.70 1.53
CA ILE A 218 26.03 9.47 1.99
C ILE A 218 25.74 7.98 2.18
N GLU A 219 26.27 7.09 1.33
CA GLU A 219 26.07 5.65 1.46
C GLU A 219 26.69 5.13 2.76
N VAL A 220 27.92 5.55 3.06
CA VAL A 220 28.61 5.19 4.31
C VAL A 220 27.84 5.71 5.53
N LEU A 221 27.38 6.96 5.47
CA LEU A 221 26.61 7.57 6.54
C LEU A 221 25.27 6.86 6.75
N GLN A 222 24.57 6.47 5.69
CA GLN A 222 23.31 5.73 5.79
C GLN A 222 23.49 4.39 6.52
N ILE A 223 24.50 3.61 6.11
CA ILE A 223 24.79 2.31 6.74
C ILE A 223 25.22 2.49 8.20
N LEU A 224 25.97 3.56 8.52
CA LEU A 224 26.35 3.89 9.88
C LEU A 224 25.13 4.23 10.74
N ALA A 225 24.18 5.03 10.22
CA ALA A 225 22.96 5.37 10.91
C ALA A 225 22.10 4.11 11.18
N GLU A 226 21.95 3.23 10.20
CA GLU A 226 21.27 1.94 10.36
C GLU A 226 21.94 1.06 11.43
N ALA A 227 23.28 1.00 11.43
CA ALA A 227 24.04 0.26 12.43
C ALA A 227 23.83 0.83 13.84
N TYR A 228 23.69 2.16 13.99
CA TYR A 228 23.35 2.77 15.27
C TYR A 228 21.92 2.45 15.71
N ILE A 229 20.94 2.40 14.79
CA ILE A 229 19.57 1.98 15.11
C ILE A 229 19.56 0.53 15.61
N LEU A 230 20.25 -0.38 14.91
CA LEU A 230 20.35 -1.78 15.31
C LEU A 230 21.04 -1.96 16.68
N ALA A 231 22.01 -1.10 16.98
CA ALA A 231 22.71 -1.06 18.27
C ALA A 231 21.93 -0.32 19.38
N ASN A 232 20.68 0.14 19.10
CA ASN A 232 19.84 0.93 20.00
C ASN A 232 20.48 2.27 20.44
N LYS A 233 21.35 2.85 19.59
CA LYS A 233 22.03 4.15 19.80
C LYS A 233 21.30 5.25 19.02
N GLN A 234 20.04 5.50 19.35
CA GLN A 234 19.15 6.38 18.59
C GLN A 234 19.69 7.81 18.42
N GLU A 235 20.29 8.41 19.45
CA GLU A 235 20.85 9.76 19.37
C GLU A 235 21.97 9.86 18.35
N LYS A 236 22.88 8.88 18.33
CA LYS A 236 23.96 8.84 17.32
C LYS A 236 23.41 8.67 15.92
N ALA A 237 22.39 7.83 15.73
CA ALA A 237 21.72 7.69 14.45
C ALA A 237 21.08 9.00 13.98
N LEU A 238 20.42 9.71 14.90
CA LEU A 238 19.82 11.03 14.63
C LEU A 238 20.87 12.04 14.15
N ASP A 239 22.03 12.10 14.79
CA ASP A 239 23.10 13.04 14.38
C ASP A 239 23.66 12.71 13.00
N VAL A 240 23.77 11.42 12.67
CA VAL A 240 24.20 11.01 11.33
C VAL A 240 23.11 11.35 10.29
N PHE A 241 21.82 11.12 10.58
CA PHE A 241 20.74 11.50 9.67
C PHE A 241 20.65 13.02 9.45
N LYS A 242 20.88 13.84 10.49
CA LYS A 242 21.00 15.30 10.33
C LYS A 242 22.14 15.67 9.37
N LYS A 243 23.30 15.01 9.52
CA LYS A 243 24.44 15.23 8.62
C LYS A 243 24.07 14.88 7.18
N ILE A 244 23.40 13.73 6.94
CA ILE A 244 22.94 13.37 5.60
C ILE A 244 21.94 14.40 5.07
N SER A 245 21.00 14.88 5.87
CA SER A 245 20.03 15.91 5.47
C SER A 245 20.68 17.25 5.12
N LEU A 246 21.83 17.57 5.69
CA LEU A 246 22.63 18.75 5.31
C LEU A 246 23.35 18.55 3.97
N LEU A 247 23.86 17.34 3.71
CA LEU A 247 24.55 17.00 2.46
C LEU A 247 23.57 16.82 1.27
N ASP A 248 22.42 16.22 1.52
CA ASP A 248 21.35 16.01 0.55
C ASP A 248 19.99 16.41 1.16
N PRO A 249 19.63 17.70 1.14
CA PRO A 249 18.35 18.19 1.68
C PRO A 249 17.12 17.57 1.01
N ASN A 250 17.26 17.02 -0.19
CA ASN A 250 16.18 16.38 -0.95
C ASN A 250 16.11 14.87 -0.74
N ASN A 251 16.86 14.33 0.22
CA ASN A 251 16.80 12.92 0.56
C ASN A 251 15.49 12.60 1.31
N GLY A 252 14.44 12.29 0.55
CA GLY A 252 13.11 12.06 1.11
C GLY A 252 13.08 10.99 2.19
N GLN A 253 13.82 9.90 2.02
CA GLN A 253 13.85 8.80 2.98
C GLN A 253 14.48 9.21 4.31
N VAL A 254 15.58 9.94 4.26
CA VAL A 254 16.24 10.47 5.46
C VAL A 254 15.36 11.49 6.16
N ASN A 255 14.73 12.39 5.41
CA ASN A 255 13.82 13.39 5.97
C ASN A 255 12.60 12.71 6.61
N LEU A 256 12.05 11.65 6.02
CA LEU A 256 10.96 10.87 6.63
C LEU A 256 11.42 10.19 7.92
N THR A 257 12.64 9.65 7.94
CA THR A 257 13.21 9.05 9.14
C THR A 257 13.40 10.09 10.26
N LEU A 258 13.92 11.26 9.92
CA LEU A 258 14.04 12.39 10.86
C LEU A 258 12.68 12.84 11.40
N ALA A 259 11.67 12.93 10.53
CA ALA A 259 10.31 13.28 10.93
C ALA A 259 9.77 12.30 11.98
N ASN A 260 9.97 10.99 11.79
CA ASN A 260 9.59 9.97 12.75
C ASN A 260 10.34 10.10 14.07
N PHE A 261 11.67 10.30 14.04
CA PHE A 261 12.46 10.51 15.25
C PHE A 261 11.97 11.71 16.06
N TYR A 262 11.71 12.85 15.40
CA TYR A 262 11.20 14.03 16.08
C TYR A 262 9.80 13.83 16.63
N ARG A 263 8.93 13.09 15.93
CA ARG A 263 7.59 12.74 16.40
C ARG A 263 7.66 11.90 17.67
N ASP A 264 8.49 10.87 17.67
CA ASP A 264 8.65 9.96 18.82
C ASP A 264 9.23 10.68 20.06
N LYS A 265 9.94 11.78 19.86
CA LYS A 265 10.40 12.69 20.93
C LYS A 265 9.37 13.75 21.35
N GLY A 266 8.23 13.84 20.67
CA GLY A 266 7.23 14.88 20.91
C GLY A 266 7.59 16.25 20.31
N GLU A 267 8.66 16.33 19.48
CA GLU A 267 9.11 17.57 18.82
C GLU A 267 8.34 17.80 17.51
N LEU A 268 7.02 17.99 17.63
CA LEU A 268 6.08 17.96 16.51
C LEU A 268 6.40 18.97 15.39
N ASN A 269 6.85 20.18 15.75
CA ASN A 269 7.21 21.19 14.74
C ASN A 269 8.43 20.78 13.90
N LYS A 270 9.46 20.19 14.51
CA LYS A 270 10.61 19.67 13.78
C LYS A 270 10.22 18.47 12.91
N SER A 271 9.38 17.60 13.47
CA SER A 271 8.81 16.47 12.73
C SER A 271 8.11 16.94 11.44
N TYR A 272 7.24 17.94 11.55
CA TYR A 272 6.53 18.48 10.41
C TYR A 272 7.45 19.10 9.35
N ILE A 273 8.48 19.84 9.75
CA ILE A 273 9.46 20.43 8.82
C ILE A 273 10.13 19.34 7.97
N GLU A 274 10.56 18.25 8.61
CA GLU A 274 11.20 17.15 7.90
C GLU A 274 10.20 16.34 7.07
N LEU A 275 8.98 16.15 7.58
CA LEU A 275 7.90 15.50 6.84
C LEU A 275 7.57 16.26 5.55
N ARG A 276 7.46 17.58 5.62
CA ARG A 276 7.22 18.45 4.47
C ARG A 276 8.32 18.32 3.40
N LYS A 277 9.59 18.23 3.79
CA LYS A 277 10.69 17.96 2.86
C LYS A 277 10.54 16.58 2.21
N SER A 278 10.17 15.57 2.99
CA SER A 278 9.98 14.21 2.49
C SER A 278 8.85 14.13 1.44
N PHE A 279 7.77 14.89 1.63
CA PHE A 279 6.62 14.94 0.72
C PHE A 279 6.96 15.54 -0.65
N LYS A 280 7.92 16.47 -0.71
CA LYS A 280 8.43 17.03 -1.97
C LYS A 280 9.28 16.06 -2.77
N SER A 281 9.83 15.03 -2.14
CA SER A 281 10.70 14.07 -2.81
C SER A 281 9.90 13.08 -3.66
N THR A 282 10.27 12.90 -4.92
CA THR A 282 9.69 11.90 -5.83
C THR A 282 10.22 10.48 -5.58
N LYS A 283 11.27 10.33 -4.75
CA LYS A 283 11.85 9.02 -4.41
C LYS A 283 11.00 8.23 -3.41
N ILE A 284 10.08 8.88 -2.69
CA ILE A 284 9.09 8.21 -1.84
C ILE A 284 7.85 7.99 -2.68
N ASN A 285 7.35 6.75 -2.69
CA ASN A 285 6.12 6.42 -3.41
C ASN A 285 4.91 7.18 -2.83
N ILE A 286 3.93 7.42 -3.68
CA ILE A 286 2.74 8.18 -3.31
C ILE A 286 1.91 7.45 -2.25
N GLU A 287 1.84 6.12 -2.30
CA GLU A 287 1.07 5.31 -1.36
C GLU A 287 1.53 5.51 0.09
N THR A 288 2.86 5.57 0.31
CA THR A 288 3.42 5.89 1.63
C THR A 288 2.97 7.29 2.10
N LYS A 289 3.00 8.28 1.22
CA LYS A 289 2.60 9.66 1.55
C LYS A 289 1.10 9.74 1.84
N LEU A 290 0.26 9.09 1.03
CA LEU A 290 -1.18 9.01 1.26
C LEU A 290 -1.51 8.31 2.59
N THR A 291 -0.80 7.22 2.93
CA THR A 291 -0.96 6.53 4.21
C THR A 291 -0.64 7.44 5.39
N ILE A 292 0.43 8.24 5.29
CA ILE A 292 0.78 9.22 6.32
C ILE A 292 -0.32 10.28 6.45
N LEU A 293 -0.79 10.83 5.33
CA LEU A 293 -1.86 11.83 5.31
C LEU A 293 -3.19 11.27 5.84
N ALA A 294 -3.54 10.04 5.51
CA ALA A 294 -4.75 9.39 6.03
C ALA A 294 -4.74 9.33 7.57
N SER A 295 -3.56 9.23 8.19
CA SER A 295 -3.46 9.29 9.65
C SER A 295 -3.85 10.66 10.24
N TYR A 296 -3.81 11.72 9.47
CA TYR A 296 -4.26 13.05 9.92
C TYR A 296 -5.79 13.13 10.02
N LEU A 297 -6.56 12.30 9.29
CA LEU A 297 -8.03 12.32 9.36
C LEU A 297 -8.56 12.13 10.78
N THR A 298 -7.90 11.32 11.60
CA THR A 298 -8.31 11.07 12.99
C THR A 298 -8.09 12.26 13.92
N ILE A 299 -7.23 13.21 13.55
CA ILE A 299 -6.79 14.34 14.37
C ILE A 299 -6.98 15.70 13.69
N ILE A 300 -7.52 15.74 12.47
CA ILE A 300 -7.63 16.95 11.65
C ILE A 300 -8.48 18.05 12.33
N ASN A 301 -9.38 17.65 13.21
CA ASN A 301 -10.23 18.55 13.99
C ASN A 301 -9.65 18.92 15.37
N ALA A 302 -8.45 18.42 15.73
CA ALA A 302 -7.86 18.68 17.03
C ALA A 302 -7.49 20.17 17.21
N ASN A 303 -6.93 20.79 16.17
CA ASN A 303 -6.61 22.22 16.15
C ASN A 303 -6.28 22.67 14.71
N ASP A 304 -6.29 24.00 14.51
CA ASP A 304 -6.04 24.62 13.19
C ASP A 304 -4.62 24.38 12.67
N THR A 305 -3.63 24.23 13.56
CA THR A 305 -2.25 23.94 13.13
C THR A 305 -2.16 22.59 12.43
N ILE A 306 -2.75 21.54 13.02
CA ILE A 306 -2.77 20.20 12.43
C ILE A 306 -3.54 20.20 11.12
N ARG A 307 -4.70 20.89 11.09
CA ARG A 307 -5.49 21.06 9.88
C ARG A 307 -4.68 21.70 8.75
N ASN A 308 -4.04 22.84 9.03
CA ASN A 308 -3.24 23.56 8.04
C ASN A 308 -2.06 22.71 7.55
N GLN A 309 -1.39 21.97 8.44
CA GLN A 309 -0.32 21.05 8.07
C GLN A 309 -0.81 19.96 7.11
N ALA A 310 -1.94 19.35 7.39
CA ALA A 310 -2.53 18.30 6.55
C ALA A 310 -2.86 18.86 5.15
N PHE A 311 -3.50 20.02 5.09
CA PHE A 311 -3.83 20.68 3.82
C PHE A 311 -2.59 21.16 3.06
N GLU A 312 -1.52 21.60 3.73
CA GLU A 312 -0.27 21.93 3.05
C GLU A 312 0.38 20.68 2.44
N LEU A 313 0.39 19.55 3.18
CA LEU A 313 0.97 18.31 2.69
C LEU A 313 0.21 17.75 1.47
N ILE A 314 -1.12 17.76 1.50
CA ILE A 314 -1.90 17.25 0.37
C ILE A 314 -1.77 18.18 -0.86
N ASN A 315 -1.65 19.50 -0.68
CA ASN A 315 -1.37 20.44 -1.77
C ASN A 315 -0.01 20.16 -2.44
N ILE A 316 1.01 19.76 -1.66
CA ILE A 316 2.29 19.32 -2.23
C ILE A 316 2.08 18.10 -3.13
N LEU A 317 1.26 17.14 -2.70
CA LEU A 317 0.98 15.95 -3.50
C LEU A 317 0.17 16.28 -4.76
N ASP A 318 -0.82 17.16 -4.68
CA ASP A 318 -1.62 17.57 -5.83
C ASP A 318 -0.75 18.23 -6.92
N SER A 319 0.26 19.02 -6.53
CA SER A 319 1.23 19.59 -7.45
C SER A 319 2.14 18.57 -8.16
N LEU A 320 2.33 17.38 -7.56
CA LEU A 320 3.22 16.33 -8.06
C LEU A 320 2.47 15.19 -8.76
N TYR A 321 1.21 14.95 -8.40
CA TYR A 321 0.45 13.75 -8.77
C TYR A 321 -1.00 14.09 -9.16
N SER A 322 -1.19 15.05 -10.06
CA SER A 322 -2.50 15.55 -10.48
C SER A 322 -3.43 14.51 -11.13
N ASP A 323 -2.91 13.34 -11.52
CA ASP A 323 -3.67 12.25 -12.14
C ASP A 323 -3.91 11.06 -11.18
N ASN A 324 -3.70 11.25 -9.88
CA ASN A 324 -3.89 10.19 -8.91
C ASN A 324 -5.29 10.25 -8.28
N ALA A 325 -6.09 9.21 -8.51
CA ALA A 325 -7.47 9.15 -8.03
C ALA A 325 -7.58 9.01 -6.51
N GLU A 326 -6.68 8.25 -5.90
CA GLU A 326 -6.62 8.02 -4.45
C GLU A 326 -6.27 9.31 -3.70
N LEU A 327 -5.46 10.19 -4.31
CA LEU A 327 -5.18 11.53 -3.78
C LEU A 327 -6.47 12.37 -3.69
N TYR A 328 -7.29 12.35 -4.73
CA TYR A 328 -8.55 13.11 -4.72
C TYR A 328 -9.62 12.47 -3.84
N ALA A 329 -9.60 11.15 -3.66
CA ALA A 329 -10.40 10.50 -2.63
C ALA A 329 -10.04 11.02 -1.24
N LEU A 330 -8.75 11.07 -0.91
CA LEU A 330 -8.27 11.59 0.37
C LEU A 330 -8.56 13.10 0.56
N TRP A 331 -8.48 13.90 -0.51
CA TRP A 331 -8.96 15.29 -0.50
C TRP A 331 -10.43 15.38 -0.09
N GLY A 332 -11.27 14.50 -0.67
CA GLY A 332 -12.68 14.36 -0.33
C GLY A 332 -12.88 14.02 1.15
N ASP A 333 -12.15 13.00 1.64
CA ASP A 333 -12.19 12.57 3.05
C ASP A 333 -11.81 13.72 4.01
N MET A 334 -10.75 14.48 3.67
CA MET A 334 -10.30 15.60 4.51
C MET A 334 -11.34 16.73 4.60
N HIS A 335 -11.97 17.10 3.47
CA HIS A 335 -13.03 18.10 3.46
C HIS A 335 -14.29 17.60 4.17
N TYR A 336 -14.65 16.32 4.00
CA TYR A 336 -15.76 15.72 4.73
C TYR A 336 -15.52 15.74 6.24
N ALA A 337 -14.33 15.38 6.69
CA ALA A 337 -13.98 15.35 8.11
C ALA A 337 -14.09 16.71 8.80
N ILE A 338 -13.90 17.82 8.06
CA ILE A 338 -14.06 19.19 8.59
C ILE A 338 -15.44 19.79 8.33
N GLY A 339 -16.40 18.99 7.80
CA GLY A 339 -17.78 19.41 7.55
C GLY A 339 -18.01 20.18 6.23
N GLU A 340 -17.01 20.28 5.36
CA GLU A 340 -17.13 20.97 4.05
C GLU A 340 -17.64 20.01 2.96
N LYS A 341 -18.87 19.49 3.14
CA LYS A 341 -19.47 18.44 2.30
C LYS A 341 -19.48 18.76 0.81
N LEU A 342 -19.82 20.00 0.44
CA LEU A 342 -19.86 20.42 -0.98
C LEU A 342 -18.48 20.36 -1.66
N LYS A 343 -17.42 20.71 -0.94
CA LYS A 343 -16.05 20.56 -1.47
C LYS A 343 -15.64 19.10 -1.53
N SER A 344 -16.01 18.32 -0.51
CA SER A 344 -15.75 16.87 -0.47
C SER A 344 -16.29 16.18 -1.72
N ILE A 345 -17.57 16.42 -2.09
CA ILE A 345 -18.17 15.87 -3.31
C ILE A 345 -17.38 16.28 -4.57
N GLN A 346 -16.92 17.52 -4.67
CA GLN A 346 -16.15 17.96 -5.85
C GLN A 346 -14.88 17.12 -6.03
N TYR A 347 -14.16 16.84 -4.94
CA TYR A 347 -12.95 16.04 -4.99
C TYR A 347 -13.25 14.55 -5.24
N TYR A 348 -14.29 13.99 -4.64
CA TYR A 348 -14.73 12.63 -4.93
C TYR A 348 -15.14 12.45 -6.42
N LYS A 349 -15.87 13.43 -6.98
CA LYS A 349 -16.21 13.44 -8.41
C LYS A 349 -14.97 13.51 -9.30
N ARG A 350 -13.92 14.21 -8.88
CA ARG A 350 -12.64 14.23 -9.58
C ARG A 350 -11.93 12.88 -9.49
N SER A 351 -11.94 12.23 -8.32
CA SER A 351 -11.39 10.89 -8.11
C SER A 351 -12.01 9.86 -9.06
N ILE A 352 -13.35 9.76 -9.10
CA ILE A 352 -14.03 8.78 -9.97
C ILE A 352 -13.94 9.14 -11.46
N LYS A 353 -13.67 10.40 -11.82
CA LYS A 353 -13.40 10.79 -13.21
C LYS A 353 -12.06 10.22 -13.69
N ILE A 354 -11.07 10.10 -12.81
CA ILE A 354 -9.75 9.52 -13.12
C ILE A 354 -9.83 8.00 -13.11
N LYS A 355 -10.45 7.43 -12.07
CA LYS A 355 -10.55 5.98 -11.88
C LYS A 355 -11.93 5.61 -11.34
N GLN A 356 -12.72 4.96 -12.16
CA GLN A 356 -14.11 4.66 -11.85
C GLN A 356 -14.31 3.51 -10.84
N ASN A 357 -13.34 2.62 -10.70
CA ASN A 357 -13.46 1.43 -9.85
C ASN A 357 -13.00 1.64 -8.40
N ILE A 358 -13.39 2.76 -7.77
CA ILE A 358 -13.13 3.05 -6.36
C ILE A 358 -14.46 3.06 -5.60
N LYS A 359 -14.94 1.87 -5.20
CA LYS A 359 -16.24 1.69 -4.54
C LYS A 359 -16.48 2.64 -3.36
N PRO A 360 -15.54 2.83 -2.40
CA PRO A 360 -15.77 3.73 -1.28
C PRO A 360 -16.13 5.16 -1.70
N VAL A 361 -15.52 5.66 -2.78
CA VAL A 361 -15.78 7.03 -3.27
C VAL A 361 -17.20 7.19 -3.80
N TRP A 362 -17.70 6.21 -4.56
CA TRP A 362 -19.09 6.20 -5.01
C TRP A 362 -20.06 6.21 -3.82
N THR A 363 -19.79 5.35 -2.84
CA THR A 363 -20.59 5.27 -1.63
C THR A 363 -20.63 6.60 -0.86
N GLN A 364 -19.48 7.27 -0.70
CA GLN A 364 -19.43 8.56 -0.02
C GLN A 364 -20.17 9.67 -0.77
N ILE A 365 -20.09 9.72 -2.10
CA ILE A 365 -20.87 10.68 -2.90
C ILE A 365 -22.37 10.50 -2.61
N LEU A 366 -22.87 9.27 -2.65
CA LEU A 366 -24.28 8.98 -2.46
C LEU A 366 -24.76 9.29 -1.03
N PHE A 367 -23.95 8.96 -0.02
CA PHE A 367 -24.31 9.33 1.37
C PHE A 367 -24.37 10.85 1.57
N ILE A 368 -23.40 11.59 1.02
CA ILE A 368 -23.43 13.06 1.14
C ILE A 368 -24.62 13.63 0.36
N ASP A 369 -24.95 13.11 -0.82
CA ASP A 369 -26.12 13.55 -1.58
C ASP A 369 -27.43 13.30 -0.80
N VAL A 370 -27.53 12.20 -0.04
CA VAL A 370 -28.66 11.93 0.88
C VAL A 370 -28.68 12.93 2.05
N GLU A 371 -27.55 13.12 2.72
CA GLU A 371 -27.43 14.06 3.86
C GLU A 371 -27.79 15.49 3.47
N GLU A 372 -27.48 15.89 2.24
CA GLU A 372 -27.80 17.23 1.69
C GLU A 372 -29.14 17.27 0.94
N SER A 373 -29.92 16.17 0.95
CA SER A 373 -31.18 16.04 0.22
C SER A 373 -31.07 16.35 -1.28
N ASN A 374 -29.92 16.06 -1.88
CA ASN A 374 -29.61 16.36 -3.29
C ASN A 374 -30.03 15.18 -4.19
N TYR A 375 -31.32 14.99 -4.34
CA TYR A 375 -31.88 13.86 -5.11
C TYR A 375 -31.56 13.91 -6.60
N ASP A 376 -31.34 15.10 -7.20
CA ASP A 376 -30.88 15.23 -8.59
C ASP A 376 -29.49 14.63 -8.82
N SER A 377 -28.57 14.86 -7.90
CA SER A 377 -27.23 14.25 -7.93
C SER A 377 -27.31 12.77 -7.59
N LEU A 378 -28.09 12.41 -6.56
CA LEU A 378 -28.23 11.05 -6.07
C LEU A 378 -28.68 10.09 -7.17
N ILE A 379 -29.69 10.47 -7.99
CA ILE A 379 -30.18 9.64 -9.09
C ILE A 379 -29.10 9.41 -10.15
N VAL A 380 -28.37 10.46 -10.54
CA VAL A 380 -27.33 10.38 -11.59
C VAL A 380 -26.13 9.53 -11.15
N TYR A 381 -25.69 9.70 -9.89
CA TYR A 381 -24.51 8.98 -9.41
C TYR A 381 -24.81 7.57 -8.96
N SER A 382 -26.01 7.27 -8.44
CA SER A 382 -26.43 5.90 -8.14
C SER A 382 -26.59 5.05 -9.41
N GLU A 383 -27.21 5.60 -10.47
CA GLU A 383 -27.29 4.93 -11.78
C GLU A 383 -25.91 4.56 -12.32
N LYS A 384 -24.95 5.52 -12.29
CA LYS A 384 -23.59 5.27 -12.73
C LYS A 384 -22.86 4.28 -11.84
N ALA A 385 -23.07 4.33 -10.52
CA ALA A 385 -22.44 3.40 -9.59
C ALA A 385 -22.87 1.95 -9.84
N ILE A 386 -24.14 1.73 -10.20
CA ILE A 386 -24.68 0.41 -10.58
C ILE A 386 -23.91 -0.16 -11.79
N LEU A 387 -23.53 0.67 -12.78
CA LEU A 387 -22.77 0.20 -13.95
C LEU A 387 -21.41 -0.38 -13.58
N TYR A 388 -20.75 0.17 -12.55
CA TYR A 388 -19.43 -0.29 -12.10
C TYR A 388 -19.52 -1.39 -11.03
N TYR A 389 -20.61 -1.42 -10.27
CA TYR A 389 -20.82 -2.35 -9.16
C TYR A 389 -22.25 -2.94 -9.20
N PRO A 390 -22.55 -3.78 -10.20
CA PRO A 390 -23.92 -4.26 -10.48
C PRO A 390 -24.46 -5.23 -9.42
N THR A 391 -23.68 -5.64 -8.46
CA THR A 391 -24.12 -6.52 -7.35
C THR A 391 -24.15 -5.79 -6.01
N GLU A 392 -24.02 -4.46 -6.00
CA GLU A 392 -24.05 -3.65 -4.77
C GLU A 392 -25.47 -3.16 -4.50
N PRO A 393 -26.20 -3.74 -3.53
CA PRO A 393 -27.59 -3.43 -3.31
C PRO A 393 -27.83 -1.96 -2.94
N LEU A 394 -26.91 -1.36 -2.18
CA LEU A 394 -27.06 0.02 -1.70
C LEU A 394 -27.24 1.03 -2.84
N TYR A 395 -26.63 0.80 -4.01
CA TYR A 395 -26.73 1.71 -5.15
C TYR A 395 -28.10 1.60 -5.83
N TYR A 396 -28.67 0.40 -5.89
CA TYR A 396 -30.04 0.19 -6.34
C TYR A 396 -31.05 0.84 -5.38
N TYR A 397 -30.80 0.74 -4.08
CA TYR A 397 -31.63 1.38 -3.07
C TYR A 397 -31.68 2.89 -3.29
N PHE A 398 -30.53 3.56 -3.36
CA PHE A 398 -30.46 5.00 -3.59
C PHE A 398 -31.08 5.42 -4.92
N TYR A 399 -30.88 4.65 -5.98
CA TYR A 399 -31.50 4.91 -7.28
C TYR A 399 -33.03 4.77 -7.20
N GLY A 400 -33.51 3.74 -6.53
CA GLY A 400 -34.95 3.50 -6.32
C GLY A 400 -35.61 4.61 -5.50
N VAL A 401 -35.03 4.98 -4.36
CA VAL A 401 -35.53 6.06 -3.50
C VAL A 401 -35.54 7.41 -4.23
N SER A 402 -34.47 7.72 -4.98
CA SER A 402 -34.39 8.96 -5.77
C SER A 402 -35.49 9.01 -6.84
N ASN A 403 -35.71 7.90 -7.55
CA ASN A 403 -36.79 7.80 -8.54
C ASN A 403 -38.18 7.93 -7.88
N SER A 404 -38.39 7.35 -6.70
CA SER A 404 -39.63 7.53 -5.94
C SER A 404 -39.87 9.00 -5.60
N PHE A 405 -38.82 9.74 -5.18
CA PHE A 405 -38.91 11.17 -4.89
C PHE A 405 -39.40 11.99 -6.11
N PHE A 406 -38.87 11.67 -7.30
CA PHE A 406 -39.33 12.30 -8.55
C PHE A 406 -40.59 11.70 -9.15
N LYS A 407 -41.29 10.84 -8.42
CA LYS A 407 -42.51 10.13 -8.86
C LYS A 407 -42.32 9.21 -10.08
N ASN A 408 -41.08 8.81 -10.38
CA ASN A 408 -40.75 7.83 -11.40
C ASN A 408 -40.96 6.41 -10.85
N HIS A 409 -42.18 6.07 -10.46
CA HIS A 409 -42.45 4.87 -9.67
C HIS A 409 -42.16 3.55 -10.39
N ILE A 410 -42.13 3.53 -11.74
CA ILE A 410 -41.79 2.32 -12.51
C ILE A 410 -40.29 2.05 -12.39
N GLU A 411 -39.45 3.05 -12.56
CA GLU A 411 -37.99 2.98 -12.41
C GLU A 411 -37.60 2.65 -10.98
N ALA A 412 -38.27 3.29 -10.00
CA ALA A 412 -38.08 2.99 -8.59
C ALA A 412 -38.37 1.51 -8.28
N LYS A 413 -39.52 1.01 -8.74
CA LYS A 413 -39.91 -0.40 -8.56
C LYS A 413 -38.83 -1.34 -9.18
N ASN A 414 -38.45 -1.11 -10.42
CA ASN A 414 -37.51 -1.97 -11.12
C ASN A 414 -36.15 -2.00 -10.41
N SER A 415 -35.68 -0.86 -9.94
CA SER A 415 -34.43 -0.76 -9.19
C SER A 415 -34.50 -1.49 -7.85
N LEU A 416 -35.57 -1.24 -7.08
CA LEU A 416 -35.73 -1.86 -5.76
C LEU A 416 -35.93 -3.38 -5.87
N GLU A 417 -36.71 -3.86 -6.85
CA GLU A 417 -36.87 -5.30 -7.12
C GLU A 417 -35.52 -5.96 -7.48
N SER A 418 -34.68 -5.31 -8.31
CA SER A 418 -33.37 -5.83 -8.67
C SER A 418 -32.39 -5.80 -7.51
N GLY A 419 -32.39 -4.71 -6.74
CA GLY A 419 -31.42 -4.50 -5.67
C GLY A 419 -31.63 -5.41 -4.46
N ILE A 420 -32.86 -5.72 -4.12
CA ILE A 420 -33.19 -6.55 -2.95
C ILE A 420 -32.65 -7.99 -3.11
N GLU A 421 -32.51 -8.48 -4.35
CA GLU A 421 -31.94 -9.80 -4.64
C GLU A 421 -30.45 -9.92 -4.28
N TYR A 422 -29.74 -8.80 -4.17
CA TYR A 422 -28.32 -8.75 -3.78
C TYR A 422 -28.13 -8.49 -2.29
N VAL A 423 -29.17 -8.38 -1.49
CA VAL A 423 -29.05 -8.17 -0.04
C VAL A 423 -28.84 -9.51 0.66
N PHE A 424 -27.62 -9.73 1.17
CA PHE A 424 -27.26 -10.91 1.96
C PHE A 424 -26.78 -10.47 3.34
N ASP A 425 -27.21 -11.16 4.38
CA ASP A 425 -26.79 -10.97 5.78
C ASP A 425 -26.87 -9.51 6.31
N ASN A 426 -27.84 -8.72 5.77
CA ASN A 426 -28.10 -7.35 6.21
C ASN A 426 -29.60 -7.10 6.34
N ASP A 427 -30.16 -7.52 7.47
CA ASP A 427 -31.58 -7.39 7.77
C ASP A 427 -32.06 -5.94 7.76
N ALA A 428 -31.22 -5.00 8.20
CA ALA A 428 -31.57 -3.57 8.20
C ALA A 428 -31.80 -3.06 6.77
N LEU A 429 -30.87 -3.29 5.87
CA LEU A 429 -30.98 -2.88 4.48
C LEU A 429 -32.13 -3.62 3.77
N TYR A 430 -32.33 -4.90 4.06
CA TYR A 430 -33.43 -5.68 3.52
C TYR A 430 -34.79 -5.08 3.91
N ASN A 431 -34.97 -4.68 5.17
CA ASN A 431 -36.19 -4.03 5.66
C ASN A 431 -36.39 -2.66 5.00
N GLU A 432 -35.35 -1.89 4.77
CA GLU A 432 -35.42 -0.62 4.03
C GLU A 432 -35.90 -0.84 2.59
N PHE A 433 -35.38 -1.85 1.90
CA PHE A 433 -35.84 -2.24 0.56
C PHE A 433 -37.31 -2.66 0.58
N GLN A 434 -37.72 -3.52 1.51
CA GLN A 434 -39.13 -3.97 1.63
C GLN A 434 -40.10 -2.81 1.85
N THR A 435 -39.75 -1.88 2.75
CA THR A 435 -40.57 -0.71 3.03
C THR A 435 -40.69 0.20 1.81
N SER A 436 -39.53 0.55 1.20
CA SER A 436 -39.51 1.42 0.02
C SER A 436 -40.20 0.79 -1.20
N LEU A 437 -40.12 -0.53 -1.34
CA LEU A 437 -40.81 -1.27 -2.40
C LEU A 437 -42.33 -1.32 -2.14
N ALA A 438 -42.74 -1.48 -0.87
CA ALA A 438 -44.16 -1.44 -0.49
C ALA A 438 -44.78 -0.05 -0.77
N ASP A 439 -44.06 1.03 -0.41
CA ASP A 439 -44.48 2.42 -0.73
C ASP A 439 -44.59 2.62 -2.25
N THR A 440 -43.62 2.10 -3.01
CA THR A 440 -43.59 2.21 -4.47
C THR A 440 -44.74 1.42 -5.11
N TYR A 441 -45.03 0.20 -4.64
CA TYR A 441 -46.19 -0.57 -5.11
C TYR A 441 -47.53 0.12 -4.79
N ASN A 442 -47.66 0.74 -3.60
CA ASN A 442 -48.85 1.52 -3.27
C ASN A 442 -49.03 2.69 -4.25
N SER A 443 -47.94 3.42 -4.56
CA SER A 443 -47.95 4.53 -5.52
C SER A 443 -48.34 4.09 -6.95
N LEU A 444 -48.04 2.85 -7.31
CA LEU A 444 -48.42 2.21 -8.58
C LEU A 444 -49.81 1.55 -8.52
N SER A 445 -50.57 1.71 -7.42
CA SER A 445 -51.84 1.05 -7.18
C SER A 445 -51.79 -0.51 -7.19
N LEU A 446 -50.59 -1.07 -6.95
CA LEU A 446 -50.36 -2.51 -6.81
C LEU A 446 -50.60 -2.95 -5.36
N TYR A 447 -51.77 -2.65 -4.83
CA TYR A 447 -52.11 -2.71 -3.41
C TYR A 447 -51.87 -4.07 -2.76
N GLN A 448 -52.20 -5.17 -3.43
CA GLN A 448 -51.97 -6.51 -2.89
C GLN A 448 -50.49 -6.80 -2.63
N LYS A 449 -49.61 -6.34 -3.53
CA LYS A 449 -48.15 -6.50 -3.36
C LYS A 449 -47.63 -5.60 -2.25
N SER A 450 -48.11 -4.36 -2.18
CA SER A 450 -47.79 -3.42 -1.12
C SER A 450 -48.14 -3.98 0.25
N ASP A 451 -49.40 -4.39 0.43
CA ASP A 451 -49.90 -4.93 1.70
C ASP A 451 -49.11 -6.18 2.13
N SER A 452 -48.87 -7.11 1.21
CA SER A 452 -48.06 -8.32 1.50
C SER A 452 -46.66 -8.00 2.01
N LEU A 453 -46.00 -6.97 1.47
CA LEU A 453 -44.65 -6.58 1.93
C LEU A 453 -44.69 -5.91 3.30
N TYR A 454 -45.68 -5.06 3.57
CA TYR A 454 -45.83 -4.47 4.88
C TYR A 454 -46.15 -5.52 5.95
N GLU A 455 -47.03 -6.47 5.66
CA GLU A 455 -47.33 -7.59 6.55
C GLU A 455 -46.08 -8.43 6.85
N GLN A 456 -45.28 -8.76 5.83
CA GLN A 456 -44.03 -9.46 6.02
C GLN A 456 -43.02 -8.67 6.86
N ALA A 457 -42.93 -7.35 6.68
CA ALA A 457 -42.06 -6.49 7.47
C ALA A 457 -42.51 -6.47 8.94
N LEU A 458 -43.83 -6.39 9.21
CA LEU A 458 -44.38 -6.43 10.57
C LEU A 458 -44.30 -7.81 11.23
N LEU A 459 -44.34 -8.90 10.45
CA LEU A 459 -44.08 -10.25 10.98
C LEU A 459 -42.62 -10.39 11.50
N ARG A 460 -41.66 -9.72 10.87
CA ARG A 460 -40.26 -9.72 11.31
C ARG A 460 -40.00 -8.74 12.45
N ASN A 461 -40.54 -7.54 12.35
CA ASN A 461 -40.42 -6.50 13.37
C ASN A 461 -41.80 -5.84 13.63
N PRO A 462 -42.57 -6.38 14.58
CA PRO A 462 -43.91 -5.88 14.89
C PRO A 462 -43.97 -4.44 15.41
N ASP A 463 -42.83 -3.94 15.92
CA ASP A 463 -42.71 -2.61 16.51
C ASP A 463 -41.93 -1.64 15.57
N ASN A 464 -41.90 -1.91 14.28
CA ASN A 464 -41.32 -0.97 13.30
C ASN A 464 -42.28 0.21 13.09
N ALA A 465 -42.03 1.32 13.79
CA ALA A 465 -42.89 2.49 13.79
C ALA A 465 -43.11 3.08 12.38
N ILE A 466 -42.09 3.07 11.51
CA ILE A 466 -42.20 3.58 10.12
C ILE A 466 -43.16 2.72 9.32
N VAL A 467 -43.03 1.41 9.40
CA VAL A 467 -43.90 0.46 8.68
C VAL A 467 -45.34 0.56 9.21
N LEU A 468 -45.50 0.58 10.53
CA LEU A 468 -46.82 0.74 11.16
C LEU A 468 -47.52 2.03 10.70
N ASN A 469 -46.78 3.14 10.65
CA ASN A 469 -47.29 4.42 10.18
C ASN A 469 -47.70 4.38 8.70
N ASN A 470 -46.75 3.99 7.82
CA ASN A 470 -46.99 4.05 6.39
C ASN A 470 -48.12 3.11 5.96
N TYR A 471 -48.12 1.88 6.48
CA TYR A 471 -49.18 0.93 6.15
C TYR A 471 -50.55 1.39 6.64
N SER A 472 -50.67 1.86 7.87
CA SER A 472 -51.95 2.38 8.40
C SER A 472 -52.43 3.61 7.60
N TYR A 473 -51.53 4.50 7.20
CA TYR A 473 -51.86 5.64 6.35
C TYR A 473 -52.40 5.20 4.98
N TYR A 474 -51.73 4.28 4.29
CA TYR A 474 -52.19 3.81 2.99
C TYR A 474 -53.52 3.01 3.05
N LEU A 475 -53.74 2.24 4.12
CA LEU A 475 -55.01 1.59 4.35
C LEU A 475 -56.10 2.63 4.56
N SER A 476 -55.84 3.72 5.29
CA SER A 476 -56.80 4.78 5.53
C SER A 476 -57.20 5.53 4.26
N LEU A 477 -56.22 5.85 3.40
CA LEU A 477 -56.49 6.49 2.09
C LEU A 477 -57.39 5.65 1.19
N ARG A 478 -57.28 4.32 1.28
CA ARG A 478 -58.11 3.36 0.52
C ARG A 478 -59.43 3.01 1.22
N LYS A 479 -59.63 3.49 2.44
CA LYS A 479 -60.74 3.12 3.33
C LYS A 479 -60.87 1.60 3.47
N HIS A 480 -59.75 0.91 3.55
CA HIS A 480 -59.64 -0.54 3.65
C HIS A 480 -59.05 -0.95 5.00
N ASN A 481 -59.56 -2.00 5.64
CA ASN A 481 -59.09 -2.54 6.92
C ASN A 481 -58.89 -1.45 8.00
N LEU A 482 -59.79 -0.46 8.10
CA LEU A 482 -59.63 0.71 8.95
C LEU A 482 -59.39 0.38 10.44
N ARG A 483 -59.96 -0.74 10.94
CA ARG A 483 -59.76 -1.16 12.33
C ARG A 483 -58.33 -1.66 12.57
N GLU A 484 -57.74 -2.33 11.60
CA GLU A 484 -56.33 -2.74 11.65
C GLU A 484 -55.40 -1.52 11.54
N ALA A 485 -55.72 -0.59 10.65
CA ALA A 485 -55.02 0.68 10.53
C ALA A 485 -55.04 1.48 11.85
N GLU A 486 -56.17 1.48 12.57
CA GLU A 486 -56.30 2.10 13.88
C GLU A 486 -55.35 1.47 14.91
N GLN A 487 -55.31 0.15 14.98
CA GLN A 487 -54.43 -0.56 15.92
C GLN A 487 -52.98 -0.28 15.64
N MET A 488 -52.57 -0.34 14.37
CA MET A 488 -51.19 -0.08 13.94
C MET A 488 -50.77 1.36 14.20
N SER A 489 -51.56 2.34 13.78
CA SER A 489 -51.25 3.76 13.99
C SER A 489 -51.27 4.15 15.47
N LYS A 490 -52.14 3.54 16.28
CA LYS A 490 -52.11 3.67 17.74
C LYS A 490 -50.81 3.12 18.31
N ARG A 491 -50.42 1.89 17.92
CA ARG A 491 -49.15 1.28 18.36
C ARG A 491 -47.92 2.11 17.97
N CYS A 492 -47.91 2.68 16.77
CA CYS A 492 -46.89 3.59 16.31
C CYS A 492 -46.73 4.81 17.26
N ASN A 493 -47.84 5.41 17.69
CA ASN A 493 -47.81 6.53 18.64
C ASN A 493 -47.48 6.14 20.09
N GLU A 494 -47.64 4.88 20.48
CA GLU A 494 -47.14 4.36 21.76
C GLU A 494 -45.62 4.26 21.74
N LEU A 495 -45.04 3.88 20.60
CA LEU A 495 -43.57 3.75 20.38
C LEU A 495 -42.90 5.13 20.29
N GLU A 496 -43.52 6.06 19.56
CA GLU A 496 -42.99 7.42 19.35
C GLU A 496 -44.06 8.49 19.68
N PRO A 497 -44.30 8.77 20.94
CA PRO A 497 -45.46 9.58 21.39
C PRO A 497 -45.37 11.06 21.06
N ASN A 498 -44.22 11.57 20.63
CA ASN A 498 -44.00 12.99 20.31
C ASN A 498 -43.73 13.23 18.80
N ASN A 499 -44.06 12.28 17.94
CA ASN A 499 -43.90 12.39 16.51
C ASN A 499 -45.16 12.95 15.85
N GLY A 500 -45.11 14.22 15.40
CA GLY A 500 -46.29 14.91 14.82
C GLY A 500 -46.83 14.21 13.57
N THR A 501 -45.97 13.60 12.74
CA THR A 501 -46.40 12.86 11.55
C THR A 501 -47.19 11.60 11.91
N TYR A 502 -46.76 10.86 12.93
CA TYR A 502 -47.47 9.65 13.37
C TYR A 502 -48.78 9.98 14.05
N GLN A 503 -48.82 11.10 14.75
CA GLN A 503 -50.08 11.61 15.35
C GLN A 503 -51.07 12.04 14.28
N ASP A 504 -50.64 12.66 13.20
CA ASP A 504 -51.46 13.01 12.05
C ASP A 504 -52.04 11.77 11.36
N THR A 505 -51.18 10.76 11.10
CA THR A 505 -51.65 9.50 10.52
C THR A 505 -52.75 8.86 11.39
N TYR A 506 -52.58 8.82 12.71
CA TYR A 506 -53.60 8.27 13.59
C TYR A 506 -54.87 9.10 13.56
N ALA A 507 -54.76 10.42 13.57
CA ALA A 507 -55.90 11.31 13.43
C ALA A 507 -56.65 11.10 12.09
N TRP A 508 -55.90 10.90 10.99
CA TRP A 508 -56.49 10.64 9.68
C TRP A 508 -57.21 9.28 9.62
N VAL A 509 -56.67 8.25 10.25
CA VAL A 509 -57.36 6.96 10.42
C VAL A 509 -58.69 7.13 11.20
N LEU A 510 -58.65 7.89 12.30
CA LEU A 510 -59.85 8.21 13.09
C LEU A 510 -60.86 9.02 12.28
N TYR A 511 -60.40 9.97 11.46
CA TYR A 511 -61.26 10.70 10.51
C TYR A 511 -61.95 9.75 9.53
N CYS A 512 -61.24 8.77 8.99
CA CYS A 512 -61.81 7.76 8.09
C CYS A 512 -62.79 6.81 8.80
N LEU A 513 -62.66 6.66 10.12
CA LEU A 513 -63.58 5.93 10.98
C LEU A 513 -64.74 6.79 11.47
N GLU A 514 -64.85 8.06 11.04
CA GLU A 514 -65.84 9.06 11.42
C GLU A 514 -65.78 9.47 12.90
N ASP A 515 -64.67 9.19 13.59
CA ASP A 515 -64.39 9.63 14.96
C ASP A 515 -63.73 11.02 14.95
N PHE A 516 -64.53 12.04 14.60
CA PHE A 516 -64.00 13.39 14.37
C PHE A 516 -63.55 14.07 15.66
N ASP A 517 -64.13 13.77 16.79
CA ASP A 517 -63.75 14.36 18.08
C ASP A 517 -62.32 13.90 18.48
N ASN A 518 -62.06 12.60 18.41
CA ASN A 518 -60.71 12.08 18.70
C ASN A 518 -59.69 12.49 17.61
N ALA A 519 -60.11 12.50 16.35
CA ALA A 519 -59.25 12.99 15.25
C ALA A 519 -58.77 14.43 15.52
N ARG A 520 -59.67 15.31 15.96
CA ARG A 520 -59.34 16.68 16.35
C ARG A 520 -58.26 16.71 17.45
N LEU A 521 -58.47 15.96 18.54
CA LEU A 521 -57.52 15.93 19.67
C LEU A 521 -56.12 15.48 19.25
N TRP A 522 -56.03 14.52 18.35
CA TRP A 522 -54.75 14.03 17.87
C TRP A 522 -54.08 15.01 16.90
N LEU A 523 -54.81 15.72 16.04
CA LEU A 523 -54.26 16.78 15.20
C LEU A 523 -53.78 17.98 16.03
N GLU A 524 -54.49 18.34 17.11
CA GLU A 524 -54.01 19.36 18.04
C GLU A 524 -52.68 18.98 18.70
N LYS A 525 -52.45 17.68 18.99
CA LYS A 525 -51.15 17.15 19.44
C LYS A 525 -50.11 17.20 18.33
N ALA A 526 -50.48 16.76 17.11
CA ALA A 526 -49.58 16.76 15.96
C ALA A 526 -49.02 18.17 15.65
N LEU A 527 -49.92 19.17 15.68
CA LEU A 527 -49.53 20.57 15.50
C LEU A 527 -48.56 21.08 16.57
N LYS A 528 -48.69 20.61 17.83
CA LYS A 528 -47.77 20.96 18.93
C LYS A 528 -46.41 20.26 18.80
N ASN A 529 -46.36 19.12 18.15
CA ASN A 529 -45.17 18.29 18.01
C ASN A 529 -44.50 18.45 16.63
N GLY A 530 -44.49 19.67 16.08
CA GLY A 530 -43.81 20.02 14.85
C GLY A 530 -44.67 20.00 13.58
N GLY A 531 -45.94 19.61 13.68
CA GLY A 531 -46.87 19.59 12.55
C GLY A 531 -47.36 20.98 12.12
N ASP A 532 -47.09 22.03 12.88
CA ASP A 532 -47.46 23.41 12.58
C ASP A 532 -46.70 24.02 11.38
N ASN A 533 -45.63 23.35 10.92
CA ASN A 533 -44.89 23.66 9.70
C ASN A 533 -45.28 22.76 8.51
N SER A 534 -46.25 21.85 8.68
CA SER A 534 -46.71 20.95 7.62
C SER A 534 -48.07 21.39 7.07
N ALA A 535 -48.08 21.80 5.80
CA ALA A 535 -49.32 22.18 5.11
C ALA A 535 -50.34 21.05 5.13
N VAL A 536 -49.91 19.78 4.99
CA VAL A 536 -50.79 18.59 5.01
C VAL A 536 -51.47 18.41 6.36
N ILE A 537 -50.72 18.48 7.47
CA ILE A 537 -51.27 18.32 8.82
C ILE A 537 -52.27 19.44 9.16
N ILE A 538 -51.92 20.69 8.74
CA ILE A 538 -52.80 21.84 8.93
C ILE A 538 -54.09 21.67 8.10
N GLU A 539 -54.00 21.15 6.87
CA GLU A 539 -55.13 20.86 6.01
C GLU A 539 -56.01 19.79 6.59
N HIS A 540 -55.47 18.65 7.06
CA HIS A 540 -56.19 17.59 7.74
C HIS A 540 -56.96 18.14 8.97
N TYR A 541 -56.34 19.05 9.73
CA TYR A 541 -57.01 19.71 10.85
C TYR A 541 -58.18 20.56 10.38
N GLY A 542 -58.07 21.28 9.28
CA GLY A 542 -59.17 22.00 8.64
C GLY A 542 -60.32 21.06 8.22
N ASP A 543 -59.98 19.90 7.63
CA ASP A 543 -60.97 18.91 7.18
C ASP A 543 -61.77 18.34 8.36
N VAL A 544 -61.09 18.01 9.47
CA VAL A 544 -61.77 17.55 10.70
C VAL A 544 -62.65 18.62 11.31
N LEU A 545 -62.19 19.87 11.40
CA LEU A 545 -62.97 20.98 11.90
C LEU A 545 -64.23 21.20 11.06
N PHE A 546 -64.13 21.06 9.74
CA PHE A 546 -65.27 21.18 8.84
C PHE A 546 -66.37 20.10 9.14
N LYS A 547 -65.94 18.83 9.33
CA LYS A 547 -66.83 17.71 9.69
C LYS A 547 -67.53 17.92 11.05
N LEU A 548 -66.86 18.58 11.98
CA LEU A 548 -67.38 18.99 13.26
C LEU A 548 -68.31 20.21 13.19
N GLY A 549 -68.58 20.79 12.01
CA GLY A 549 -69.40 21.96 11.80
C GLY A 549 -68.72 23.32 12.09
N LEU A 550 -67.45 23.33 12.44
CA LEU A 550 -66.68 24.51 12.78
C LEU A 550 -66.08 25.18 11.50
N ARG A 551 -66.99 25.58 10.59
CA ARG A 551 -66.66 26.01 9.23
C ARG A 551 -65.70 27.18 9.17
N LYS A 552 -65.82 28.21 10.00
CA LYS A 552 -64.96 29.38 10.00
C LYS A 552 -63.52 28.99 10.39
N GLU A 553 -63.39 28.15 11.38
CA GLU A 553 -62.09 27.63 11.86
C GLU A 553 -61.44 26.75 10.79
N ALA A 554 -62.23 25.89 10.13
CA ALA A 554 -61.75 25.05 9.03
C ALA A 554 -61.17 25.89 7.89
N ILE A 555 -61.85 26.92 7.41
CA ILE A 555 -61.37 27.81 6.34
C ILE A 555 -60.06 28.51 6.77
N ASN A 556 -60.01 28.97 8.03
CA ASN A 556 -58.77 29.58 8.54
C ASN A 556 -57.59 28.61 8.52
N GLN A 557 -57.80 27.33 8.85
CA GLN A 557 -56.73 26.33 8.77
C GLN A 557 -56.34 26.03 7.34
N TRP A 558 -57.27 25.91 6.39
CA TRP A 558 -56.94 25.72 4.98
C TRP A 558 -56.11 26.90 4.41
N ILE A 559 -56.49 28.16 4.75
CA ILE A 559 -55.71 29.34 4.37
C ILE A 559 -54.32 29.30 4.98
N LYS A 560 -54.21 28.88 6.26
CA LYS A 560 -52.91 28.69 6.92
C LYS A 560 -52.09 27.59 6.22
N ALA A 561 -52.69 26.45 5.88
CA ALA A 561 -52.04 25.38 5.14
C ALA A 561 -51.45 25.90 3.83
N LYS A 562 -52.22 26.66 3.05
CA LYS A 562 -51.74 27.25 1.78
C LYS A 562 -50.56 28.22 1.98
N SER A 563 -50.56 29.00 3.06
CA SER A 563 -49.48 29.92 3.38
C SER A 563 -48.19 29.22 3.89
N THR A 564 -48.35 28.00 4.42
CA THR A 564 -47.25 27.21 4.97
C THR A 564 -46.54 26.42 3.88
N GLY A 565 -47.25 25.95 2.84
CA GLY A 565 -46.66 25.19 1.75
C GLY A 565 -47.69 24.54 0.82
N ASN A 566 -47.26 23.52 0.09
CA ASN A 566 -48.13 22.78 -0.81
C ASN A 566 -48.95 21.72 0.00
N GLY A 567 -50.26 21.97 0.15
CA GLY A 567 -51.21 20.99 0.63
C GLY A 567 -51.67 20.03 -0.48
N SER A 568 -52.88 19.46 -0.33
CA SER A 568 -53.45 18.61 -1.36
C SER A 568 -53.84 19.41 -2.62
N GLU A 569 -54.00 18.71 -3.74
CA GLU A 569 -54.49 19.30 -5.00
C GLU A 569 -55.91 19.92 -4.86
N LEU A 570 -56.61 19.55 -3.80
CA LEU A 570 -57.95 20.04 -3.51
C LEU A 570 -57.98 21.27 -2.58
N LEU A 571 -56.83 21.65 -1.98
CA LEU A 571 -56.76 22.71 -1.00
C LEU A 571 -57.31 24.05 -1.53
N ASP A 572 -56.92 24.44 -2.75
CA ASP A 572 -57.42 25.67 -3.37
C ASP A 572 -58.92 25.65 -3.59
N LYS A 573 -59.48 24.52 -4.02
CA LYS A 573 -60.93 24.33 -4.17
C LYS A 573 -61.64 24.41 -2.85
N LYS A 574 -61.07 23.87 -1.76
CA LYS A 574 -61.65 23.94 -0.40
C LYS A 574 -61.75 25.40 0.06
N ILE A 575 -60.71 26.19 -0.20
CA ILE A 575 -60.68 27.63 0.17
C ILE A 575 -61.66 28.43 -0.65
N GLU A 576 -61.60 28.29 -1.99
CA GLU A 576 -62.42 29.10 -2.92
C GLU A 576 -63.93 28.84 -2.74
N ASN A 577 -64.32 27.61 -2.46
CA ASN A 577 -65.73 27.24 -2.33
C ASN A 577 -66.18 27.18 -0.89
N GLU A 578 -65.31 27.45 0.09
CA GLU A 578 -65.59 27.34 1.52
C GLU A 578 -66.25 25.98 1.89
N LYS A 579 -65.85 24.91 1.21
CA LYS A 579 -66.43 23.58 1.28
C LYS A 579 -65.37 22.51 1.26
N LEU A 580 -65.63 21.42 2.00
CA LEU A 580 -64.80 20.24 1.98
C LEU A 580 -64.95 19.49 0.65
N PHE A 581 -63.82 19.12 0.05
CA PHE A 581 -63.68 18.22 -1.10
C PHE A 581 -62.79 17.05 -0.68
N GLU A 582 -63.26 15.83 -0.91
CA GLU A 582 -62.60 14.56 -0.59
C GLU A 582 -62.33 13.73 -1.85
#